data_3d9942f2ec5bbe656473a1dae4170817
#
_entry.id   3d9942f2ec5bbe656473a1dae4170817
#
_cell.length_a   1.000
_cell.length_b   1.000
_cell.length_c   1.000
_cell.angle_alpha   90.00
_cell.angle_beta   90.00
_cell.angle_gamma   90.00
#
_symmetry.space_group_name_H-M   'P 1'
#
loop_
_entity.id
_entity.type
_entity.pdbx_description
1 polymer ?
#
loop_
_entity_poly.entity_id
_entity_poly.type
_entity_poly.pdbx_seq_one_letter_code
_entity_poly.pdbx_strand_id
1 'polypeptide(L)'
;MVNRRKFIKASALSSMALSFGKVAACNSQSFPVKGKAVVISTWDAGLRANKAAWEVLKDGGRALDAVEKGVMVTENEQNCCVGLGANPDRDGFVTLDACIMDEFSNCGSVAFLERIKHPVSVARRVMEKTPHVMLVGSGAQQFAVAEGFPLEEQKLSPDAQKNYDNWLKKSEYKPPAINVESKQGHGPFAPYKLENGEWNHDTIGMIAMDANGNLSGSCTTSGAGFKMRGRLGDSPIIGAGLFVDNEVGACTATGQGEDVIRVAGSHTVVELMRQGLSPEKACKTA
;
A
#
# COMPACT_ATOMS: atom_id res chain seq x y z
N MET A 1 2.20 30.87 33.17
CA MET A 1 1.98 29.57 32.50
C MET A 1 0.48 29.28 32.41
N VAL A 2 -0.07 29.20 31.22
CA VAL A 2 -1.52 28.91 31.01
C VAL A 2 -1.70 27.40 31.15
N ASN A 3 -2.50 26.97 32.13
CA ASN A 3 -2.79 25.56 32.39
C ASN A 3 -3.64 24.98 31.23
N ARG A 4 -3.32 23.78 30.73
CA ARG A 4 -4.02 23.08 29.66
C ARG A 4 -5.55 23.06 29.79
N ARG A 5 -6.08 22.94 31.01
CA ARG A 5 -7.52 23.01 31.29
C ARG A 5 -8.14 24.41 31.03
N LYS A 6 -7.37 25.48 31.26
CA LYS A 6 -7.84 26.86 30.98
C LYS A 6 -7.81 27.14 29.48
N PHE A 7 -6.84 26.58 28.74
CA PHE A 7 -6.78 26.69 27.29
C PHE A 7 -7.97 26.00 26.60
N ILE A 8 -8.29 24.77 27.00
CA ILE A 8 -9.44 24.01 26.45
C ILE A 8 -10.77 24.70 26.75
N LYS A 9 -10.95 25.27 27.97
CA LYS A 9 -12.16 26.02 28.31
C LYS A 9 -12.27 27.35 27.54
N ALA A 10 -11.19 28.04 27.28
CA ALA A 10 -11.17 29.26 26.47
C ALA A 10 -11.49 28.97 25.00
N SER A 11 -10.97 27.87 24.44
CA SER A 11 -11.28 27.45 23.07
C SER A 11 -12.74 27.02 22.88
N ALA A 12 -13.34 26.36 23.87
CA ALA A 12 -14.76 25.99 23.85
C ALA A 12 -15.71 27.20 23.97
N LEU A 13 -15.33 28.24 24.68
CA LEU A 13 -16.12 29.47 24.76
C LEU A 13 -16.00 30.35 23.51
N SER A 14 -14.89 30.30 22.80
CA SER A 14 -14.72 31.04 21.52
C SER A 14 -15.54 30.44 20.38
N SER A 15 -15.77 29.13 20.39
CA SER A 15 -16.60 28.45 19.38
C SER A 15 -18.12 28.70 19.58
N MET A 16 -18.57 29.09 20.78
CA MET A 16 -19.99 29.43 21.03
C MET A 16 -20.41 30.85 20.59
N ALA A 17 -19.46 31.76 20.43
CA ALA A 17 -19.73 33.14 20.04
C ALA A 17 -19.84 33.41 18.53
N LEU A 18 -19.52 32.41 17.69
CA LEU A 18 -19.51 32.49 16.22
C LEU A 18 -20.73 31.82 15.54
N SER A 19 -21.72 31.35 16.30
CA SER A 19 -22.79 30.51 15.77
C SER A 19 -24.07 31.23 15.38
N PHE A 20 -24.09 32.56 15.12
CA PHE A 20 -25.23 33.26 14.52
C PHE A 20 -24.97 33.84 13.13
N GLY A 21 -23.92 33.42 12.43
CA GLY A 21 -23.84 33.59 11.01
C GLY A 21 -24.50 32.37 10.34
N LYS A 22 -25.43 32.58 9.41
CA LYS A 22 -25.98 31.53 8.55
C LYS A 22 -24.78 30.82 7.88
N VAL A 23 -24.32 29.72 8.47
CA VAL A 23 -23.52 28.73 7.76
C VAL A 23 -24.51 28.18 6.73
N ALA A 24 -24.38 28.60 5.48
CA ALA A 24 -24.89 27.81 4.37
C ALA A 24 -24.25 26.45 4.53
N ALA A 25 -25.01 25.47 5.02
CA ALA A 25 -24.62 24.10 4.97
C ALA A 25 -24.37 23.83 3.48
N CYS A 26 -23.11 23.75 3.07
CA CYS A 26 -22.75 22.98 1.89
C CYS A 26 -23.22 21.56 2.21
N ASN A 27 -24.44 21.25 1.85
CA ASN A 27 -24.88 19.90 1.64
C ASN A 27 -24.02 19.39 0.46
N SER A 28 -22.88 18.85 0.76
CA SER A 28 -22.22 17.92 -0.14
C SER A 28 -23.11 16.66 -0.14
N GLN A 29 -24.20 16.71 -0.91
CA GLN A 29 -24.85 15.50 -1.35
C GLN A 29 -23.79 14.82 -2.22
N SER A 30 -23.05 13.89 -1.64
CA SER A 30 -22.35 12.88 -2.40
C SER A 30 -23.43 12.08 -3.12
N PHE A 31 -23.74 12.48 -4.32
CA PHE A 31 -24.51 11.63 -5.22
C PHE A 31 -23.63 10.43 -5.50
N PRO A 32 -24.09 9.20 -5.20
CA PRO A 32 -23.43 8.03 -5.75
C PRO A 32 -23.48 8.22 -7.27
N VAL A 33 -22.35 8.54 -7.87
CA VAL A 33 -22.22 8.52 -9.31
C VAL A 33 -22.36 7.06 -9.66
N LYS A 34 -23.54 6.65 -10.15
CA LYS A 34 -23.69 5.35 -10.85
C LYS A 34 -22.72 5.41 -12.02
N GLY A 35 -21.49 5.08 -11.75
CA GLY A 35 -20.37 5.12 -12.67
C GLY A 35 -20.15 3.75 -13.29
N LYS A 36 -19.52 3.72 -14.43
CA LYS A 36 -18.97 2.47 -14.92
C LYS A 36 -17.92 2.01 -13.92
N ALA A 37 -17.97 0.74 -13.54
CA ALA A 37 -16.91 0.14 -12.72
C ALA A 37 -15.55 0.36 -13.40
N VAL A 38 -14.52 0.62 -12.60
CA VAL A 38 -13.16 0.89 -13.07
C VAL A 38 -12.17 0.16 -12.18
N VAL A 39 -11.12 -0.37 -12.77
CA VAL A 39 -9.96 -0.88 -12.03
C VAL A 39 -8.68 -0.45 -12.74
N ILE A 40 -7.71 0.00 -11.96
CA ILE A 40 -6.37 0.33 -12.42
C ILE A 40 -5.34 -0.23 -11.45
N SER A 41 -4.17 -0.56 -11.98
CA SER A 41 -3.03 -1.03 -11.18
C SER A 41 -1.72 -0.49 -11.73
N THR A 42 -0.68 -0.59 -10.93
CA THR A 42 0.68 -0.26 -11.35
C THR A 42 1.23 -1.33 -12.28
N TRP A 43 2.12 -0.94 -13.22
CA TRP A 43 2.94 -1.77 -14.10
C TRP A 43 2.16 -2.63 -15.13
N ASP A 44 2.86 -3.09 -16.13
CA ASP A 44 2.29 -3.95 -17.19
C ASP A 44 1.83 -5.32 -16.65
N ALA A 45 2.54 -5.85 -15.65
CA ALA A 45 2.13 -7.07 -14.93
C ALA A 45 0.75 -6.94 -14.28
N GLY A 46 0.34 -5.73 -13.95
CA GLY A 46 -0.99 -5.41 -13.42
C GLY A 46 -2.15 -5.73 -14.37
N LEU A 47 -1.92 -5.88 -15.66
CA LEU A 47 -2.99 -6.23 -16.63
C LEU A 47 -3.66 -7.57 -16.26
N ARG A 48 -2.92 -8.57 -15.82
CA ARG A 48 -3.48 -9.85 -15.36
C ARG A 48 -4.28 -9.69 -14.08
N ALA A 49 -3.76 -8.90 -13.15
CA ALA A 49 -4.43 -8.57 -11.91
C ALA A 49 -5.74 -7.78 -12.16
N ASN A 50 -5.71 -6.79 -13.07
CA ASN A 50 -6.91 -6.06 -13.48
C ASN A 50 -7.97 -6.98 -14.09
N LYS A 51 -7.58 -7.98 -14.88
CA LYS A 51 -8.52 -8.95 -15.44
C LYS A 51 -9.22 -9.75 -14.33
N ALA A 52 -8.50 -10.20 -13.32
CA ALA A 52 -9.09 -10.92 -12.18
C ALA A 52 -10.02 -10.04 -11.34
N ALA A 53 -9.62 -8.78 -11.09
CA ALA A 53 -10.45 -7.79 -10.41
C ALA A 53 -11.72 -7.46 -11.21
N TRP A 54 -11.60 -7.37 -12.55
CA TRP A 54 -12.72 -7.10 -13.44
C TRP A 54 -13.79 -8.21 -13.40
N GLU A 55 -13.39 -9.48 -13.25
CA GLU A 55 -14.34 -10.58 -13.09
C GLU A 55 -15.28 -10.40 -11.90
N VAL A 56 -14.81 -9.72 -10.82
CA VAL A 56 -15.65 -9.37 -9.68
C VAL A 56 -16.54 -8.16 -10.02
N LEU A 57 -15.97 -7.11 -10.60
CA LEU A 57 -16.67 -5.86 -10.85
C LEU A 57 -17.76 -5.98 -11.90
N LYS A 58 -17.53 -6.74 -12.99
CA LYS A 58 -18.51 -6.93 -14.09
C LYS A 58 -19.81 -7.58 -13.62
N ASP A 59 -19.73 -8.39 -12.56
CA ASP A 59 -20.87 -9.08 -11.96
C ASP A 59 -21.50 -8.26 -10.80
N GLY A 60 -21.11 -6.99 -10.65
CA GLY A 60 -21.62 -6.08 -9.62
C GLY A 60 -21.01 -6.30 -8.24
N GLY A 61 -19.88 -6.99 -8.14
CA GLY A 61 -19.17 -7.22 -6.89
C GLY A 61 -18.56 -5.94 -6.31
N ARG A 62 -18.23 -5.97 -5.03
CA ARG A 62 -17.67 -4.85 -4.26
C ARG A 62 -16.24 -4.56 -4.69
N ALA A 63 -15.87 -3.28 -4.74
CA ALA A 63 -14.52 -2.85 -5.08
C ALA A 63 -13.43 -3.49 -4.19
N LEU A 64 -13.69 -3.66 -2.89
CA LEU A 64 -12.78 -4.31 -1.95
C LEU A 64 -12.46 -5.76 -2.35
N ASP A 65 -13.46 -6.52 -2.76
CA ASP A 65 -13.26 -7.93 -3.20
C ASP A 65 -12.49 -7.97 -4.51
N ALA A 66 -12.70 -6.98 -5.37
CA ALA A 66 -12.00 -6.88 -6.65
C ALA A 66 -10.50 -6.60 -6.46
N VAL A 67 -10.14 -5.63 -5.61
CA VAL A 67 -8.73 -5.29 -5.40
C VAL A 67 -7.96 -6.39 -4.67
N GLU A 68 -8.58 -7.10 -3.72
CA GLU A 68 -7.98 -8.27 -3.09
C GLU A 68 -7.72 -9.37 -4.11
N LYS A 69 -8.77 -9.80 -4.83
CA LYS A 69 -8.66 -10.87 -5.82
C LYS A 69 -7.69 -10.53 -6.95
N GLY A 70 -7.64 -9.26 -7.33
CA GLY A 70 -6.74 -8.78 -8.36
C GLY A 70 -5.28 -8.95 -7.98
N VAL A 71 -4.84 -8.40 -6.84
CA VAL A 71 -3.42 -8.46 -6.43
C VAL A 71 -2.98 -9.85 -6.00
N MET A 72 -3.90 -10.71 -5.54
CA MET A 72 -3.61 -12.13 -5.27
C MET A 72 -3.06 -12.87 -6.51
N VAL A 73 -3.36 -12.41 -7.73
CA VAL A 73 -2.79 -12.98 -8.96
C VAL A 73 -1.27 -12.85 -8.96
N THR A 74 -0.76 -11.67 -8.63
CA THR A 74 0.69 -11.44 -8.55
C THR A 74 1.34 -12.10 -7.34
N GLU A 75 0.64 -12.19 -6.21
CA GLU A 75 1.11 -12.94 -5.04
C GLU A 75 1.21 -14.45 -5.29
N ASN A 76 0.41 -14.98 -6.25
CA ASN A 76 0.46 -16.38 -6.65
C ASN A 76 1.63 -16.71 -7.55
N GLU A 77 2.19 -15.73 -8.25
CA GLU A 77 3.26 -15.94 -9.20
C GLU A 77 4.57 -16.21 -8.48
N GLN A 78 5.29 -17.25 -8.91
CA GLN A 78 6.60 -17.61 -8.38
C GLN A 78 7.71 -16.91 -9.19
N ASN A 79 7.55 -15.62 -9.39
CA ASN A 79 8.50 -14.77 -10.12
C ASN A 79 9.19 -13.77 -9.16
N CYS A 80 10.09 -12.95 -9.72
CA CYS A 80 11.02 -12.14 -8.96
C CYS A 80 10.44 -11.10 -7.99
N CYS A 81 9.14 -10.75 -8.06
CA CYS A 81 8.87 -9.34 -7.70
C CYS A 81 7.82 -9.18 -6.58
N VAL A 82 6.77 -9.99 -6.53
CA VAL A 82 5.71 -9.91 -5.50
C VAL A 82 5.48 -11.31 -4.92
N GLY A 83 5.16 -11.39 -3.64
CA GLY A 83 4.87 -12.67 -2.99
C GLY A 83 6.10 -13.53 -2.70
N LEU A 84 5.87 -14.80 -2.39
CA LEU A 84 6.90 -15.73 -1.91
C LEU A 84 7.96 -16.11 -2.96
N GLY A 85 7.71 -15.83 -4.24
CA GLY A 85 8.68 -16.05 -5.32
C GLY A 85 9.76 -14.99 -5.44
N ALA A 86 9.64 -13.90 -4.70
CA ALA A 86 10.48 -12.72 -4.80
C ALA A 86 11.92 -12.92 -4.29
N ASN A 87 12.79 -11.96 -4.62
CA ASN A 87 14.13 -11.91 -4.07
C ASN A 87 14.10 -11.74 -2.54
N PRO A 88 14.97 -12.44 -1.80
CA PRO A 88 15.01 -12.35 -0.35
C PRO A 88 15.63 -11.03 0.13
N ASP A 89 15.57 -10.80 1.43
CA ASP A 89 16.41 -9.84 2.11
C ASP A 89 17.89 -10.32 2.12
N ARG A 90 18.80 -9.52 2.67
CA ARG A 90 20.24 -9.84 2.71
C ARG A 90 20.56 -11.10 3.50
N ASP A 91 19.66 -11.54 4.37
CA ASP A 91 19.84 -12.71 5.22
C ASP A 91 19.18 -13.98 4.63
N GLY A 92 18.63 -13.87 3.41
CA GLY A 92 18.05 -14.99 2.66
C GLY A 92 16.57 -15.28 2.93
N PHE A 93 15.82 -14.35 3.52
CA PHE A 93 14.41 -14.53 3.84
C PHE A 93 13.53 -13.63 2.98
N VAL A 94 12.46 -14.18 2.43
CA VAL A 94 11.42 -13.39 1.77
C VAL A 94 10.46 -12.86 2.83
N THR A 95 10.32 -11.53 2.88
CA THR A 95 9.39 -10.85 3.78
C THR A 95 8.38 -10.06 2.96
N LEU A 96 7.12 -10.12 3.35
CA LEU A 96 5.99 -9.59 2.59
C LEU A 96 5.29 -8.48 3.38
N ASP A 97 4.83 -7.47 2.65
CA ASP A 97 4.14 -6.33 3.20
C ASP A 97 2.88 -6.07 2.36
N ALA A 98 1.76 -5.74 3.00
CA ALA A 98 0.54 -5.40 2.27
C ALA A 98 -0.36 -4.46 3.08
N CYS A 99 -1.17 -3.68 2.38
CA CYS A 99 -2.31 -2.98 2.96
C CYS A 99 -3.53 -3.04 2.04
N ILE A 100 -4.69 -2.82 2.64
CA ILE A 100 -5.98 -2.74 1.96
C ILE A 100 -6.86 -1.69 2.66
N MET A 101 -7.70 -1.00 1.90
CA MET A 101 -8.57 0.03 2.41
C MET A 101 -9.90 0.05 1.67
N ASP A 102 -11.00 0.22 2.40
CA ASP A 102 -12.35 0.22 1.86
C ASP A 102 -12.97 1.62 1.75
N GLU A 103 -14.20 1.68 1.24
CA GLU A 103 -15.00 2.89 1.03
C GLU A 103 -15.41 3.62 2.30
N PHE A 104 -15.31 2.97 3.46
CA PHE A 104 -15.65 3.54 4.77
C PHE A 104 -14.41 4.00 5.56
N SER A 105 -13.26 4.06 4.90
CA SER A 105 -11.96 4.36 5.52
C SER A 105 -11.49 3.28 6.51
N ASN A 106 -12.11 2.09 6.52
CA ASN A 106 -11.54 0.96 7.22
C ASN A 106 -10.30 0.49 6.48
N CYS A 107 -9.26 0.16 7.21
CA CYS A 107 -8.02 -0.30 6.62
C CYS A 107 -7.34 -1.37 7.46
N GLY A 108 -6.54 -2.18 6.79
CA GLY A 108 -5.72 -3.19 7.44
C GLY A 108 -4.38 -3.33 6.74
N SER A 109 -3.37 -3.68 7.52
CA SER A 109 -2.00 -3.83 7.03
C SER A 109 -1.28 -4.96 7.71
N VAL A 110 -0.36 -5.57 6.98
CA VAL A 110 0.65 -6.46 7.52
C VAL A 110 2.02 -6.07 7.00
N ALA A 111 3.03 -6.20 7.84
CA ALA A 111 4.38 -5.86 7.48
C ALA A 111 5.36 -6.92 8.02
N PHE A 112 6.46 -7.12 7.29
CA PHE A 112 7.46 -8.12 7.64
C PHE A 112 6.85 -9.52 7.88
N LEU A 113 5.85 -9.88 7.06
CA LEU A 113 5.17 -11.17 7.13
C LEU A 113 6.00 -12.22 6.38
N GLU A 114 6.25 -13.34 7.00
CA GLU A 114 7.02 -14.43 6.40
C GLU A 114 6.13 -15.65 6.17
N ARG A 115 6.39 -16.39 5.07
CA ARG A 115 5.83 -17.72 4.83
C ARG A 115 4.29 -17.78 4.70
N ILE A 116 3.63 -16.69 4.42
CA ILE A 116 2.19 -16.64 4.14
C ILE A 116 2.01 -16.13 2.71
N LYS A 117 1.32 -16.93 1.89
CA LYS A 117 1.23 -16.71 0.44
C LYS A 117 0.50 -15.43 0.05
N HIS A 118 -0.54 -15.04 0.79
CA HIS A 118 -1.42 -13.91 0.48
C HIS A 118 -1.42 -12.85 1.59
N PRO A 119 -0.39 -11.99 1.67
CA PRO A 119 -0.33 -10.93 2.66
C PRO A 119 -1.51 -9.96 2.57
N VAL A 120 -2.03 -9.65 1.37
CA VAL A 120 -3.20 -8.78 1.20
C VAL A 120 -4.44 -9.32 1.90
N SER A 121 -4.67 -10.64 1.82
CA SER A 121 -5.80 -11.29 2.50
C SER A 121 -5.63 -11.29 4.02
N VAL A 122 -4.39 -11.42 4.51
CA VAL A 122 -4.12 -11.25 5.96
C VAL A 122 -4.37 -9.80 6.38
N ALA A 123 -3.93 -8.81 5.60
CA ALA A 123 -4.22 -7.39 5.86
C ALA A 123 -5.73 -7.14 5.94
N ARG A 124 -6.52 -7.73 5.04
CA ARG A 124 -7.99 -7.69 5.09
C ARG A 124 -8.53 -8.31 6.37
N ARG A 125 -8.00 -9.45 6.83
CA ARG A 125 -8.41 -10.07 8.10
C ARG A 125 -8.08 -9.19 9.30
N VAL A 126 -6.93 -8.50 9.29
CA VAL A 126 -6.61 -7.52 10.33
C VAL A 126 -7.69 -6.45 10.40
N MET A 127 -8.11 -5.88 9.27
CA MET A 127 -9.18 -4.89 9.18
C MET A 127 -10.53 -5.42 9.68
N GLU A 128 -10.91 -6.62 9.25
CA GLU A 128 -12.26 -7.15 9.47
C GLU A 128 -12.45 -7.85 10.84
N LYS A 129 -11.35 -8.33 11.46
CA LYS A 129 -11.40 -9.22 12.62
C LYS A 129 -10.73 -8.66 13.87
N THR A 130 -10.07 -7.53 13.78
CA THR A 130 -9.35 -6.93 14.92
C THR A 130 -9.68 -5.46 15.07
N PRO A 131 -9.45 -4.84 16.23
CA PRO A 131 -9.53 -3.40 16.41
C PRO A 131 -8.27 -2.67 15.93
N HIS A 132 -7.32 -3.39 15.35
CA HIS A 132 -6.02 -2.86 14.94
C HIS A 132 -5.98 -2.58 13.45
N VAL A 133 -5.16 -1.62 13.06
CA VAL A 133 -4.89 -1.30 11.65
C VAL A 133 -3.73 -2.11 11.11
N MET A 134 -2.70 -2.41 11.91
CA MET A 134 -1.50 -3.06 11.42
C MET A 134 -0.96 -4.10 12.40
N LEU A 135 -0.57 -5.26 11.87
CA LEU A 135 0.22 -6.27 12.56
C LEU A 135 1.55 -6.50 11.85
N VAL A 136 2.60 -6.83 12.59
CA VAL A 136 3.95 -6.96 12.02
C VAL A 136 4.67 -8.24 12.47
N GLY A 137 5.55 -8.75 11.61
CA GLY A 137 6.50 -9.82 11.93
C GLY A 137 5.84 -11.10 12.44
N SER A 138 6.42 -11.70 13.46
CA SER A 138 5.94 -12.96 14.04
C SER A 138 4.52 -12.86 14.60
N GLY A 139 4.10 -11.68 15.09
CA GLY A 139 2.73 -11.45 15.55
C GLY A 139 1.73 -11.52 14.39
N ALA A 140 2.04 -10.92 13.26
CA ALA A 140 1.24 -11.00 12.04
C ALA A 140 1.17 -12.45 11.52
N GLN A 141 2.27 -13.19 11.57
CA GLN A 141 2.32 -14.60 11.15
C GLN A 141 1.45 -15.47 12.07
N GLN A 142 1.54 -15.31 13.40
CA GLN A 142 0.70 -16.03 14.36
C GLN A 142 -0.78 -15.77 14.13
N PHE A 143 -1.15 -14.50 13.91
CA PHE A 143 -2.51 -14.12 13.57
C PHE A 143 -2.98 -14.79 12.27
N ALA A 144 -2.16 -14.74 11.20
CA ALA A 144 -2.49 -15.37 9.93
C ALA A 144 -2.75 -16.88 10.09
N VAL A 145 -1.89 -17.59 10.80
CA VAL A 145 -2.08 -19.03 11.07
C VAL A 145 -3.35 -19.29 11.89
N ALA A 146 -3.64 -18.46 12.89
CA ALA A 146 -4.87 -18.57 13.67
C ALA A 146 -6.14 -18.32 12.83
N GLU A 147 -6.05 -17.44 11.81
CA GLU A 147 -7.13 -17.19 10.83
C GLU A 147 -7.20 -18.25 9.71
N GLY A 148 -6.38 -19.31 9.78
CA GLY A 148 -6.43 -20.45 8.86
C GLY A 148 -5.57 -20.31 7.61
N PHE A 149 -4.70 -19.34 7.53
CA PHE A 149 -3.73 -19.24 6.41
C PHE A 149 -2.64 -20.30 6.58
N PRO A 150 -2.33 -21.08 5.52
CA PRO A 150 -1.26 -22.08 5.60
C PRO A 150 0.10 -21.42 5.79
N LEU A 151 0.92 -22.06 6.61
CA LEU A 151 2.32 -21.67 6.78
C LEU A 151 3.16 -22.42 5.74
N GLU A 152 3.66 -21.69 4.77
CA GLU A 152 4.46 -22.23 3.67
C GLU A 152 5.88 -22.63 4.13
N GLU A 153 6.54 -23.47 3.36
CA GLU A 153 7.95 -23.83 3.60
C GLU A 153 8.86 -22.61 3.42
N GLN A 154 9.88 -22.51 4.28
CA GLN A 154 10.96 -21.52 4.10
C GLN A 154 11.87 -21.95 2.97
N LYS A 155 11.58 -21.49 1.75
CA LYS A 155 12.33 -21.86 0.55
C LYS A 155 12.30 -20.72 -0.46
N LEU A 156 13.43 -20.41 -1.06
CA LEU A 156 13.49 -19.49 -2.18
C LEU A 156 13.03 -20.18 -3.48
N SER A 157 12.41 -19.40 -4.37
CA SER A 157 12.18 -19.86 -5.74
C SER A 157 13.55 -20.12 -6.43
N PRO A 158 13.61 -20.95 -7.47
CA PRO A 158 14.87 -21.20 -8.17
C PRO A 158 15.54 -19.93 -8.70
N ASP A 159 14.76 -19.00 -9.21
CA ASP A 159 15.26 -17.72 -9.71
C ASP A 159 15.74 -16.81 -8.57
N ALA A 160 14.98 -16.72 -7.49
CA ALA A 160 15.39 -15.97 -6.30
C ALA A 160 16.67 -16.52 -5.68
N GLN A 161 16.82 -17.85 -5.60
CA GLN A 161 18.04 -18.49 -5.11
C GLN A 161 19.24 -18.14 -6.00
N LYS A 162 19.09 -18.25 -7.32
CA LYS A 162 20.14 -17.88 -8.27
C LYS A 162 20.54 -16.41 -8.15
N ASN A 163 19.57 -15.53 -8.03
CA ASN A 163 19.79 -14.09 -7.86
C ASN A 163 20.52 -13.80 -6.54
N TYR A 164 20.13 -14.47 -5.46
CA TYR A 164 20.74 -14.34 -4.15
C TYR A 164 22.18 -14.84 -4.15
N ASP A 165 22.48 -16.01 -4.75
CA ASP A 165 23.83 -16.55 -4.89
C ASP A 165 24.75 -15.62 -5.69
N ASN A 166 24.22 -14.99 -6.75
CA ASN A 166 24.95 -14.01 -7.54
C ASN A 166 25.18 -12.72 -6.77
N TRP A 167 24.21 -12.27 -6.01
CA TRP A 167 24.33 -11.10 -5.15
C TRP A 167 25.40 -11.35 -4.07
N LEU A 168 25.40 -12.48 -3.40
CA LEU A 168 26.40 -12.85 -2.38
C LEU A 168 27.85 -12.83 -2.91
N LYS A 169 28.06 -13.24 -4.16
CA LYS A 169 29.40 -13.20 -4.80
C LYS A 169 29.92 -11.78 -5.01
N LYS A 170 29.02 -10.82 -5.20
CA LYS A 170 29.34 -9.40 -5.48
C LYS A 170 29.20 -8.52 -4.25
N SER A 171 28.64 -9.05 -3.17
CA SER A 171 28.17 -8.26 -2.05
C SER A 171 29.29 -7.74 -1.17
N GLU A 172 29.88 -6.65 -1.61
CA GLU A 172 30.29 -5.65 -0.64
C GLU A 172 29.03 -4.88 -0.24
N TYR A 173 28.32 -5.36 0.78
CA TYR A 173 27.24 -4.60 1.37
C TYR A 173 27.83 -3.31 1.93
N LYS A 174 27.75 -2.26 1.14
CA LYS A 174 27.99 -0.90 1.63
C LYS A 174 26.64 -0.41 2.15
N PRO A 175 26.50 -0.24 3.47
CA PRO A 175 25.28 0.39 3.97
C PRO A 175 25.10 1.71 3.21
N PRO A 176 23.90 1.98 2.66
CA PRO A 176 23.64 3.26 2.04
C PRO A 176 23.97 4.37 3.03
N ALA A 177 24.44 5.50 2.53
CA ALA A 177 24.61 6.68 3.34
C ALA A 177 23.32 6.94 4.14
N ILE A 178 23.51 7.42 5.36
CA ILE A 178 22.48 7.69 6.36
C ILE A 178 21.18 8.20 5.69
N ASN A 179 20.03 7.72 6.17
CA ASN A 179 18.69 8.17 5.75
C ASN A 179 18.46 9.65 6.15
N VAL A 180 19.28 10.53 5.63
CA VAL A 180 19.16 11.99 5.76
C VAL A 180 19.02 12.54 4.37
N GLU A 181 18.08 13.43 4.16
CA GLU A 181 17.96 14.18 2.92
C GLU A 181 19.31 14.83 2.60
N SER A 182 19.98 14.35 1.59
CA SER A 182 21.24 14.92 1.12
C SER A 182 21.07 15.41 -0.30
N LYS A 183 21.77 16.49 -0.66
CA LYS A 183 21.79 17.00 -2.04
C LYS A 183 22.31 16.00 -3.07
N GLN A 184 22.82 14.85 -2.63
CA GLN A 184 23.38 13.80 -3.48
C GLN A 184 22.36 12.69 -3.80
N GLY A 185 21.13 12.78 -3.25
CA GLY A 185 20.10 11.75 -3.39
C GLY A 185 20.45 10.47 -2.63
N HIS A 186 19.46 9.62 -2.50
CA HIS A 186 19.66 8.24 -2.02
C HIS A 186 19.97 7.40 -3.26
N GLY A 187 21.14 6.80 -3.30
CA GLY A 187 21.47 5.86 -4.37
C GLY A 187 20.43 4.75 -4.48
N PRO A 188 20.20 4.19 -5.66
CA PRO A 188 19.24 3.11 -5.86
C PRO A 188 19.66 1.91 -5.01
N PHE A 189 18.73 1.41 -4.19
CA PHE A 189 18.93 0.18 -3.41
C PHE A 189 18.88 -1.07 -4.30
N ALA A 190 18.23 -0.97 -5.46
CA ALA A 190 18.17 -1.96 -6.50
C ALA A 190 18.17 -1.25 -7.87
N PRO A 191 18.65 -1.89 -8.94
CA PRO A 191 18.60 -1.28 -10.26
C PRO A 191 17.14 -1.08 -10.68
N TYR A 192 16.81 0.07 -11.24
CA TYR A 192 15.48 0.36 -11.77
C TYR A 192 15.08 -0.57 -12.92
N LYS A 193 16.06 -1.13 -13.61
CA LYS A 193 15.87 -2.12 -14.68
C LYS A 193 16.69 -3.35 -14.40
N LEU A 194 16.12 -4.50 -14.70
CA LEU A 194 16.81 -5.77 -14.73
C LEU A 194 17.82 -5.81 -15.90
N GLU A 195 18.74 -6.76 -15.89
CA GLU A 195 19.74 -6.93 -16.98
C GLU A 195 19.08 -7.16 -18.34
N ASN A 196 17.87 -7.71 -18.36
CA ASN A 196 17.07 -7.92 -19.59
C ASN A 196 16.33 -6.66 -20.07
N GLY A 197 16.48 -5.52 -19.39
CA GLY A 197 15.87 -4.24 -19.73
C GLY A 197 14.45 -4.03 -19.20
N GLU A 198 13.86 -5.03 -18.55
CA GLU A 198 12.56 -4.88 -17.87
C GLU A 198 12.67 -4.02 -16.62
N TRP A 199 11.57 -3.33 -16.27
CA TRP A 199 11.52 -2.58 -15.03
C TRP A 199 11.57 -3.53 -13.84
N ASN A 200 12.43 -3.24 -12.88
CA ASN A 200 12.49 -3.95 -11.61
C ASN A 200 11.42 -3.36 -10.69
N HIS A 201 10.33 -4.07 -10.52
CA HIS A 201 9.22 -3.65 -9.68
C HIS A 201 8.80 -4.77 -8.74
N ASP A 202 8.90 -4.53 -7.46
CA ASP A 202 8.61 -5.52 -6.41
C ASP A 202 7.25 -5.28 -5.74
N THR A 203 6.41 -4.44 -6.35
CA THR A 203 5.14 -4.00 -5.76
C THR A 203 4.03 -3.98 -6.80
N ILE A 204 2.84 -4.36 -6.39
CA ILE A 204 1.61 -4.01 -7.12
C ILE A 204 0.68 -3.20 -6.20
N GLY A 205 0.26 -2.05 -6.69
CA GLY A 205 -0.84 -1.28 -6.15
C GLY A 205 -2.04 -1.37 -7.08
N MET A 206 -3.24 -1.45 -6.52
CA MET A 206 -4.49 -1.51 -7.26
C MET A 206 -5.55 -0.65 -6.58
N ILE A 207 -6.29 0.11 -7.36
CA ILE A 207 -7.49 0.81 -6.92
C ILE A 207 -8.65 0.45 -7.84
N ALA A 208 -9.84 0.34 -7.26
CA ALA A 208 -11.06 0.02 -8.00
C ALA A 208 -12.23 0.88 -7.53
N MET A 209 -13.16 1.11 -8.45
CA MET A 209 -14.47 1.66 -8.20
C MET A 209 -15.52 0.67 -8.67
N ASP A 210 -16.49 0.32 -7.82
CA ASP A 210 -17.59 -0.55 -8.19
C ASP A 210 -18.73 0.21 -8.90
N ALA A 211 -19.76 -0.52 -9.32
CA ALA A 211 -20.92 0.04 -10.01
C ALA A 211 -21.76 1.01 -9.15
N ASN A 212 -21.57 0.99 -7.83
CA ASN A 212 -22.23 1.90 -6.89
C ASN A 212 -21.40 3.19 -6.66
N GLY A 213 -20.19 3.28 -7.24
CA GLY A 213 -19.28 4.39 -7.04
C GLY A 213 -18.38 4.26 -5.81
N ASN A 214 -18.38 3.12 -5.13
CA ASN A 214 -17.53 2.88 -3.97
C ASN A 214 -16.11 2.58 -4.39
N LEU A 215 -15.16 3.22 -3.73
CA LEU A 215 -13.73 3.07 -3.94
C LEU A 215 -13.11 2.10 -2.93
N SER A 216 -12.17 1.31 -3.38
CA SER A 216 -11.29 0.53 -2.53
C SER A 216 -9.91 0.41 -3.17
N GLY A 217 -8.90 0.08 -2.36
CA GLY A 217 -7.56 -0.12 -2.87
C GLY A 217 -6.77 -1.14 -2.07
N SER A 218 -5.73 -1.65 -2.68
CA SER A 218 -4.75 -2.54 -2.07
C SER A 218 -3.35 -2.27 -2.60
N CYS A 219 -2.35 -2.56 -1.78
CA CYS A 219 -0.96 -2.52 -2.17
C CYS A 219 -0.25 -3.72 -1.54
N THR A 220 0.55 -4.46 -2.30
CA THR A 220 1.27 -5.64 -1.83
C THR A 220 2.64 -5.75 -2.47
N THR A 221 3.61 -6.23 -1.72
CA THR A 221 5.02 -6.27 -2.12
C THR A 221 5.81 -7.30 -1.33
N SER A 222 6.97 -7.67 -1.88
CA SER A 222 8.07 -8.27 -1.11
C SER A 222 9.12 -7.24 -0.69
N GLY A 223 8.94 -5.98 -1.07
CA GLY A 223 9.94 -4.91 -0.86
C GLY A 223 11.17 -5.04 -1.76
N ALA A 224 12.15 -4.19 -1.56
CA ALA A 224 13.39 -4.21 -2.33
C ALA A 224 14.17 -5.52 -2.15
N GLY A 225 14.64 -6.10 -3.24
CA GLY A 225 15.50 -7.28 -3.19
C GLY A 225 16.80 -6.99 -2.44
N PHE A 226 17.26 -7.97 -1.65
CA PHE A 226 18.49 -7.91 -0.82
C PHE A 226 18.52 -6.74 0.18
N LYS A 227 17.34 -6.26 0.56
CA LYS A 227 17.15 -5.20 1.57
C LYS A 227 17.75 -5.60 2.92
N MET A 228 18.03 -4.63 3.74
CA MET A 228 18.35 -4.89 5.15
C MET A 228 17.18 -5.63 5.81
N ARG A 229 17.47 -6.67 6.59
CA ARG A 229 16.42 -7.38 7.33
C ARG A 229 15.67 -6.42 8.25
N GLY A 230 14.35 -6.43 8.18
CA GLY A 230 13.48 -5.49 8.88
C GLY A 230 13.17 -4.18 8.15
N ARG A 231 13.78 -3.92 6.98
CA ARG A 231 13.42 -2.76 6.15
C ARG A 231 12.01 -2.90 5.61
N LEU A 232 11.22 -1.87 5.77
CA LEU A 232 9.91 -1.68 5.16
C LEU A 232 9.95 -0.51 4.18
N GLY A 233 9.18 -0.62 3.11
CA GLY A 233 8.87 0.48 2.21
C GLY A 233 7.50 1.09 2.51
N ASP A 234 6.97 1.77 1.52
CA ASP A 234 5.68 2.46 1.55
C ASP A 234 4.46 1.53 1.56
N SER A 235 4.57 0.35 0.96
CA SER A 235 3.42 -0.51 0.61
C SER A 235 2.50 -0.91 1.78
N PRO A 236 2.98 -1.16 3.03
CA PRO A 236 2.09 -1.48 4.14
C PRO A 236 1.56 -0.24 4.87
N ILE A 237 1.98 0.95 4.48
CA ILE A 237 1.70 2.21 5.20
C ILE A 237 0.54 2.94 4.52
N ILE A 238 -0.61 2.97 5.21
CA ILE A 238 -1.75 3.78 4.78
C ILE A 238 -1.37 5.26 4.79
N GLY A 239 -1.64 5.92 3.68
CA GLY A 239 -1.20 7.29 3.39
C GLY A 239 0.07 7.36 2.56
N ALA A 240 0.94 6.35 2.60
CA ALA A 240 2.12 6.26 1.74
C ALA A 240 1.83 5.40 0.50
N GLY A 241 1.83 4.08 0.61
CA GLY A 241 1.60 3.18 -0.52
C GLY A 241 0.15 3.13 -1.01
N LEU A 242 -0.80 3.47 -0.16
CA LEU A 242 -2.24 3.46 -0.48
C LEU A 242 -2.98 4.51 0.35
N PHE A 243 -3.93 5.19 -0.28
CA PHE A 243 -4.95 5.97 0.43
C PHE A 243 -6.25 6.00 -0.35
N VAL A 244 -7.38 5.81 0.34
CA VAL A 244 -8.73 5.84 -0.23
C VAL A 244 -9.60 6.79 0.57
N ASP A 245 -10.27 7.69 -0.13
CA ASP A 245 -11.33 8.53 0.40
C ASP A 245 -12.50 8.51 -0.57
N ASN A 246 -13.61 7.92 -0.14
CA ASN A 246 -14.75 7.69 -1.03
C ASN A 246 -15.44 8.98 -1.52
N GLU A 247 -15.19 10.11 -0.86
CA GLU A 247 -15.73 11.42 -1.24
C GLU A 247 -14.81 12.16 -2.24
N VAL A 248 -13.56 11.73 -2.37
CA VAL A 248 -12.53 12.45 -3.14
C VAL A 248 -11.93 11.60 -4.25
N GLY A 249 -11.41 10.44 -3.88
CA GLY A 249 -10.69 9.58 -4.78
C GLY A 249 -9.75 8.60 -4.07
N ALA A 250 -8.97 7.87 -4.85
CA ALA A 250 -8.00 6.93 -4.33
C ALA A 250 -6.67 7.08 -5.05
N CYS A 251 -5.60 6.75 -4.35
CA CYS A 251 -4.25 6.71 -4.89
C CYS A 251 -3.49 5.51 -4.34
N THR A 252 -2.68 4.89 -5.19
CA THR A 252 -1.63 3.97 -4.77
C THR A 252 -0.31 4.42 -5.38
N ALA A 253 0.75 4.35 -4.60
CA ALA A 253 2.09 4.75 -4.98
C ALA A 253 3.07 3.60 -4.80
N THR A 254 4.12 3.59 -5.60
CA THR A 254 5.25 2.68 -5.46
C THR A 254 6.48 3.27 -6.14
N GLY A 255 7.66 2.74 -5.84
CA GLY A 255 8.94 3.22 -6.36
C GLY A 255 9.99 3.21 -5.27
N GLN A 256 10.57 4.36 -5.00
CA GLN A 256 11.48 4.53 -3.87
C GLN A 256 10.64 4.71 -2.59
N GLY A 257 10.42 3.62 -1.85
CA GLY A 257 9.51 3.58 -0.70
C GLY A 257 9.82 4.62 0.37
N GLU A 258 11.10 4.89 0.62
CA GLU A 258 11.56 5.88 1.58
C GLU A 258 11.10 7.30 1.23
N ASP A 259 11.10 7.65 -0.06
CA ASP A 259 10.67 8.98 -0.51
C ASP A 259 9.14 9.09 -0.45
N VAL A 260 8.43 8.05 -0.88
CA VAL A 260 6.96 7.98 -0.78
C VAL A 260 6.48 8.13 0.67
N ILE A 261 7.19 7.49 1.62
CA ILE A 261 6.89 7.62 3.06
C ILE A 261 7.06 9.05 3.55
N ARG A 262 8.18 9.71 3.19
CA ARG A 262 8.49 11.07 3.66
C ARG A 262 7.42 12.09 3.31
N VAL A 263 6.82 11.94 2.12
CA VAL A 263 5.80 12.88 1.62
C VAL A 263 4.37 12.38 1.84
N ALA A 264 4.19 11.20 2.48
CA ALA A 264 2.89 10.54 2.59
C ALA A 264 2.17 10.48 1.23
N GLY A 265 2.87 9.93 0.22
CA GLY A 265 2.60 10.17 -1.20
C GLY A 265 1.17 9.97 -1.64
N SER A 266 0.54 8.82 -1.32
CA SER A 266 -0.85 8.55 -1.71
C SER A 266 -1.85 9.51 -1.03
N HIS A 267 -1.65 9.81 0.25
CA HIS A 267 -2.48 10.78 0.97
C HIS A 267 -2.33 12.19 0.37
N THR A 268 -1.10 12.61 0.09
CA THR A 268 -0.83 13.92 -0.53
C THR A 268 -1.54 14.08 -1.87
N VAL A 269 -1.53 13.06 -2.72
CA VAL A 269 -2.27 13.08 -4.00
C VAL A 269 -3.77 13.24 -3.76
N VAL A 270 -4.36 12.48 -2.84
CA VAL A 270 -5.80 12.57 -2.55
C VAL A 270 -6.16 13.95 -1.97
N GLU A 271 -5.34 14.52 -1.08
CA GLU A 271 -5.56 15.87 -0.55
C GLU A 271 -5.44 16.96 -1.62
N LEU A 272 -4.54 16.83 -2.57
CA LEU A 272 -4.47 17.73 -3.72
C LEU A 272 -5.72 17.61 -4.60
N MET A 273 -6.28 16.40 -4.79
CA MET A 273 -7.58 16.22 -5.45
C MET A 273 -8.71 16.86 -4.66
N ARG A 274 -8.73 16.75 -3.32
CA ARG A 274 -9.70 17.43 -2.44
C ARG A 274 -9.67 18.95 -2.63
N GLN A 275 -8.51 19.52 -2.89
CA GLN A 275 -8.32 20.94 -3.21
C GLN A 275 -8.72 21.30 -4.65
N GLY A 276 -9.23 20.37 -5.44
CA GLY A 276 -9.76 20.59 -6.77
C GLY A 276 -8.78 20.32 -7.92
N LEU A 277 -7.61 19.74 -7.68
CA LEU A 277 -6.73 19.33 -8.75
C LEU A 277 -7.28 18.06 -9.43
N SER A 278 -7.11 17.96 -10.75
CA SER A 278 -7.35 16.69 -11.44
C SER A 278 -6.35 15.61 -10.98
N PRO A 279 -6.69 14.32 -11.06
CA PRO A 279 -5.78 13.24 -10.66
C PRO A 279 -4.38 13.36 -11.31
N GLU A 280 -4.33 13.69 -12.60
CA GLU A 280 -3.06 13.89 -13.31
C GLU A 280 -2.22 15.02 -12.70
N LYS A 281 -2.85 16.18 -12.41
CA LYS A 281 -2.14 17.32 -11.82
C LYS A 281 -1.72 17.00 -10.38
N ALA A 282 -2.57 16.34 -9.61
CA ALA A 282 -2.26 15.94 -8.24
C ALA A 282 -1.02 15.02 -8.20
N CYS A 283 -0.98 13.99 -9.06
CA CYS A 283 0.18 13.10 -9.16
C CYS A 283 1.47 13.79 -9.64
N LYS A 284 1.36 14.84 -10.46
CA LYS A 284 2.55 15.61 -10.91
C LYS A 284 3.05 16.61 -9.87
N THR A 285 2.22 16.95 -8.91
CA THR A 285 2.51 17.97 -7.89
C THR A 285 3.04 17.35 -6.61
N ALA A 286 2.54 16.16 -6.26
CA ALA A 286 3.02 15.40 -5.10
C ALA A 286 4.42 14.83 -5.35
#